data_35b78dbe65c749557776bf05f8dd2a65
#
_entry.id   35b78dbe65c749557776bf05f8dd2a65
#
_cell.length_a   1.000
_cell.length_b   1.000
_cell.length_c   1.000
_cell.angle_alpha   90.00
_cell.angle_beta   90.00
_cell.angle_gamma   90.00
#
_symmetry.space_group_name_H-M   'P 1'
#
loop_
_entity.id
_entity.type
_entity.pdbx_description
1 polymer ?
#
loop_
_entity_poly.entity_id
_entity_poly.type
_entity_poly.pdbx_seq_one_letter_code
_entity_poly.pdbx_strand_id
1 'polypeptide(L)'
;MEAEKYASADTSLTASRPLPCAEPAGTTWVVSATWFFVGLGIVVRLVRYFVNYPIWHDEAFLAVNFWDRDYLDLLRPLDYGQVAPWLFLAIERTAVTWLGYSEPVLRLFPTICSVLSLPLLRHVAGRFLGGTPQLLAVAVLAVSFYPIRHGAEIKPYASDLLAALILLAFAVEWMRSPESSRWWWALTASAPILVALSYPAVFVAGGVSLALAPAALRSTRLRVRLGCIVYNLVLVASFLTVYFACTVVQAEAMRDCYRNGCWAEAFPPLDRPWAVPLWLVDVHSGTMMSYPVGDRHGGSS
;
A
#
# COMPACT_ATOMS: atom_id res chain seq x y z
N MET A 1 -41.37 -46.82 -22.27
CA MET A 1 -41.80 -45.49 -22.70
C MET A 1 -41.75 -44.59 -21.47
N GLU A 2 -40.53 -44.45 -20.87
CA GLU A 2 -40.23 -43.60 -19.70
C GLU A 2 -38.73 -43.49 -19.53
N ALA A 3 -38.02 -42.96 -20.50
CA ALA A 3 -36.56 -42.79 -20.42
C ALA A 3 -36.05 -41.56 -21.22
N GLU A 4 -36.80 -40.43 -21.13
CA GLU A 4 -36.43 -39.25 -21.91
C GLU A 4 -36.81 -37.93 -21.20
N LYS A 5 -36.52 -37.84 -19.89
CA LYS A 5 -36.84 -36.64 -19.10
C LYS A 5 -35.76 -36.15 -18.15
N TYR A 6 -34.51 -36.56 -18.34
CA TYR A 6 -33.37 -36.04 -17.54
C TYR A 6 -32.14 -35.68 -18.40
N ALA A 7 -32.33 -34.81 -19.36
CA ALA A 7 -31.19 -34.25 -20.10
C ALA A 7 -31.46 -32.81 -20.48
N SER A 8 -31.53 -31.93 -19.48
CA SER A 8 -31.26 -30.49 -19.65
C SER A 8 -30.93 -29.89 -18.28
N ALA A 9 -29.85 -30.36 -17.65
CA ALA A 9 -29.24 -29.63 -16.57
C ALA A 9 -28.43 -28.47 -17.20
N ASP A 10 -29.00 -27.35 -17.05
CA ASP A 10 -28.61 -26.01 -17.43
C ASP A 10 -27.11 -25.72 -17.12
N THR A 11 -26.25 -25.73 -18.14
CA THR A 11 -24.85 -25.33 -18.11
C THR A 11 -24.70 -23.81 -18.29
N SER A 12 -25.55 -23.04 -17.60
CA SER A 12 -25.47 -21.56 -17.58
C SER A 12 -24.80 -20.99 -16.35
N LEU A 13 -23.92 -21.75 -15.72
CA LEU A 13 -23.08 -21.24 -14.61
C LEU A 13 -21.75 -20.79 -15.17
N THR A 14 -21.64 -19.55 -15.63
CA THR A 14 -20.49 -18.64 -15.47
C THR A 14 -20.54 -17.45 -16.44
N ALA A 15 -21.66 -16.80 -16.57
CA ALA A 15 -21.60 -15.40 -16.93
C ALA A 15 -21.18 -14.67 -15.65
N SER A 16 -19.93 -14.20 -15.60
CA SER A 16 -19.47 -13.29 -14.55
C SER A 16 -20.49 -12.15 -14.46
N ARG A 17 -21.29 -12.14 -13.38
CA ARG A 17 -22.20 -11.03 -13.10
C ARG A 17 -21.35 -9.75 -13.17
N PRO A 18 -21.70 -8.78 -14.02
CA PRO A 18 -21.07 -7.47 -13.93
C PRO A 18 -21.26 -6.99 -12.50
N LEU A 19 -20.18 -6.47 -11.91
CA LEU A 19 -20.24 -5.83 -10.59
C LEU A 19 -21.45 -4.89 -10.60
N PRO A 20 -22.28 -4.89 -9.55
CA PRO A 20 -23.46 -4.04 -9.51
C PRO A 20 -22.99 -2.62 -9.82
N CYS A 21 -23.59 -2.01 -10.82
CA CYS A 21 -23.40 -0.61 -11.12
C CYS A 21 -23.59 0.14 -9.81
N ALA A 22 -22.60 0.94 -9.39
CA ALA A 22 -22.75 1.80 -8.24
C ALA A 22 -24.13 2.45 -8.30
N GLU A 23 -24.89 2.34 -7.20
CA GLU A 23 -26.22 2.92 -7.10
C GLU A 23 -26.23 4.38 -7.60
N PRO A 24 -27.36 4.85 -8.14
CA PRO A 24 -27.45 6.21 -8.64
C PRO A 24 -27.00 7.19 -7.56
N ALA A 25 -26.17 8.13 -7.97
CA ALA A 25 -25.53 9.19 -7.23
C ALA A 25 -26.05 9.36 -5.80
N GLY A 26 -25.23 8.96 -4.82
CA GLY A 26 -25.56 9.17 -3.43
C GLY A 26 -26.11 10.58 -3.25
N THR A 27 -27.08 10.74 -2.36
CA THR A 27 -27.69 12.02 -2.06
C THR A 27 -26.62 13.11 -2.05
N THR A 28 -26.84 14.24 -2.66
CA THR A 28 -25.83 15.32 -2.89
C THR A 28 -25.02 15.65 -1.62
N TRP A 29 -25.63 15.48 -0.43
CA TRP A 29 -24.97 15.70 0.85
C TRP A 29 -23.85 14.68 1.12
N VAL A 30 -23.99 13.41 0.73
CA VAL A 30 -22.94 12.38 0.93
C VAL A 30 -21.73 12.68 0.09
N VAL A 31 -21.92 13.11 -1.15
CA VAL A 31 -20.83 13.53 -2.04
C VAL A 31 -20.10 14.74 -1.45
N SER A 32 -20.85 15.75 -1.00
CA SER A 32 -20.30 16.94 -0.35
C SER A 32 -19.57 16.62 0.95
N ALA A 33 -20.16 15.75 1.79
CA ALA A 33 -19.52 15.30 3.03
C ALA A 33 -18.23 14.51 2.75
N THR A 34 -18.20 13.67 1.71
CA THR A 34 -16.99 12.93 1.32
C THR A 34 -15.87 13.89 0.91
N TRP A 35 -16.16 14.93 0.13
CA TRP A 35 -15.18 15.96 -0.23
C TRP A 35 -14.78 16.82 0.97
N PHE A 36 -15.70 17.10 1.88
CA PHE A 36 -15.37 17.78 3.14
C PHE A 36 -14.32 16.98 3.93
N PHE A 37 -14.50 15.65 4.08
CA PHE A 37 -13.51 14.83 4.78
C PHE A 37 -12.18 14.73 4.03
N VAL A 38 -12.17 14.70 2.69
CA VAL A 38 -10.93 14.81 1.91
C VAL A 38 -10.22 16.12 2.25
N GLY A 39 -10.94 17.27 2.20
CA GLY A 39 -10.38 18.59 2.52
C GLY A 39 -9.89 18.67 3.96
N LEU A 40 -10.71 18.22 4.93
CA LEU A 40 -10.35 18.17 6.35
C LEU A 40 -9.08 17.36 6.57
N GLY A 41 -9.01 16.14 5.98
CA GLY A 41 -7.86 15.27 6.11
C GLY A 41 -6.58 15.87 5.50
N ILE A 42 -6.69 16.60 4.39
CA ILE A 42 -5.57 17.36 3.81
C ILE A 42 -5.11 18.46 4.77
N VAL A 43 -6.05 19.27 5.27
CA VAL A 43 -5.74 20.36 6.21
C VAL A 43 -5.04 19.84 7.46
N VAL A 44 -5.56 18.77 8.07
CA VAL A 44 -4.96 18.20 9.29
C VAL A 44 -3.53 17.71 9.03
N ARG A 45 -3.25 17.08 7.87
CA ARG A 45 -1.90 16.64 7.48
C ARG A 45 -0.95 17.81 7.25
N LEU A 46 -1.42 18.85 6.59
CA LEU A 46 -0.63 20.08 6.39
C LEU A 46 -0.36 20.80 7.72
N VAL A 47 -1.36 20.90 8.59
CA VAL A 47 -1.16 21.43 9.97
C VAL A 47 -0.09 20.61 10.70
N ARG A 48 -0.18 19.28 10.66
CA ARG A 48 0.84 18.40 11.26
C ARG A 48 2.23 18.66 10.70
N TYR A 49 2.36 18.80 9.40
CA TYR A 49 3.62 19.12 8.72
C TYR A 49 4.18 20.48 9.16
N PHE A 50 3.37 21.55 9.16
CA PHE A 50 3.82 22.90 9.50
C PHE A 50 4.09 23.11 10.99
N VAL A 51 3.41 22.37 11.88
CA VAL A 51 3.71 22.38 13.32
C VAL A 51 5.12 21.81 13.59
N ASN A 52 5.62 20.95 12.69
CA ASN A 52 6.96 20.40 12.72
C ASN A 52 7.36 19.89 14.12
N TYR A 53 6.61 18.91 14.64
CA TYR A 53 6.91 18.28 15.93
C TYR A 53 8.37 17.82 15.99
N PRO A 54 9.00 17.80 17.19
CA PRO A 54 10.35 17.31 17.35
C PRO A 54 10.54 15.94 16.70
N ILE A 55 11.66 15.75 16.05
CA ILE A 55 12.05 14.47 15.45
C ILE A 55 12.14 13.41 16.56
N TRP A 56 11.48 12.33 16.36
CA TRP A 56 11.52 11.22 17.28
C TRP A 56 12.69 10.29 16.92
N HIS A 57 13.22 9.52 17.88
CA HIS A 57 14.51 8.86 17.71
C HIS A 57 14.56 7.90 16.51
N ASP A 58 13.46 7.22 16.18
CA ASP A 58 13.40 6.30 15.05
C ASP A 58 13.39 7.04 13.68
N GLU A 59 12.84 8.26 13.62
CA GLU A 59 13.03 9.14 12.46
C GLU A 59 14.47 9.63 12.36
N ALA A 60 15.08 10.01 13.49
CA ALA A 60 16.46 10.46 13.54
C ALA A 60 17.44 9.38 13.05
N PHE A 61 17.20 8.12 13.41
CA PHE A 61 18.01 6.99 12.96
C PHE A 61 17.96 6.80 11.44
N LEU A 62 16.86 7.10 10.79
CA LEU A 62 16.81 7.08 9.35
C LEU A 62 17.40 8.35 8.74
N ALA A 63 17.12 9.52 9.34
CA ALA A 63 17.55 10.82 8.84
C ALA A 63 19.07 10.97 8.73
N VAL A 64 19.85 10.43 9.68
CA VAL A 64 21.32 10.51 9.66
C VAL A 64 21.93 9.90 8.40
N ASN A 65 21.25 8.91 7.79
CA ASN A 65 21.73 8.30 6.55
C ASN A 65 21.67 9.24 5.33
N PHE A 66 20.98 10.38 5.43
CA PHE A 66 20.92 11.38 4.35
C PHE A 66 21.95 12.49 4.50
N TRP A 67 22.75 12.48 5.57
CA TRP A 67 23.73 13.54 5.82
C TRP A 67 24.91 13.47 4.84
N ASP A 68 25.55 12.32 4.72
CA ASP A 68 26.82 12.11 4.00
C ASP A 68 26.78 10.99 2.95
N ARG A 69 25.77 10.11 2.96
CA ARG A 69 25.65 9.01 1.99
C ARG A 69 25.17 9.50 0.64
N ASP A 70 25.76 8.96 -0.41
CA ASP A 70 25.27 9.12 -1.78
C ASP A 70 24.20 8.07 -2.14
N TYR A 71 23.69 8.10 -3.38
CA TYR A 71 22.62 7.20 -3.84
C TYR A 71 23.03 5.72 -3.84
N LEU A 72 24.30 5.40 -4.05
CA LEU A 72 24.79 4.02 -4.06
C LEU A 72 25.08 3.54 -2.63
N ASP A 73 25.55 4.43 -1.76
CA ASP A 73 25.77 4.11 -0.35
C ASP A 73 24.46 3.80 0.38
N LEU A 74 23.32 4.33 -0.09
CA LEU A 74 22.00 4.00 0.43
C LEU A 74 21.52 2.57 0.07
N LEU A 75 22.22 1.84 -0.80
CA LEU A 75 22.00 0.41 -1.04
C LEU A 75 22.68 -0.47 0.02
N ARG A 76 23.66 0.05 0.76
CA ARG A 76 24.36 -0.66 1.84
C ARG A 76 23.51 -0.68 3.11
N PRO A 77 23.89 -1.48 4.13
CA PRO A 77 23.22 -1.44 5.42
C PRO A 77 23.15 -0.01 5.96
N LEU A 78 21.96 0.38 6.37
CA LEU A 78 21.73 1.70 6.93
C LEU A 78 22.20 1.74 8.38
N ASP A 79 22.61 2.95 8.84
CA ASP A 79 23.01 3.15 10.22
C ASP A 79 21.82 2.90 11.17
N TYR A 80 22.13 2.53 12.38
CA TYR A 80 21.17 2.21 13.44
C TYR A 80 20.18 1.10 13.06
N GLY A 81 20.56 0.18 12.16
CA GLY A 81 19.73 -0.93 11.76
C GLY A 81 18.41 -0.53 11.13
N GLN A 82 18.42 0.55 10.35
CA GLN A 82 17.22 0.97 9.64
C GLN A 82 17.01 0.15 8.36
N VAL A 83 15.76 0.02 7.95
CA VAL A 83 15.33 -0.66 6.73
C VAL A 83 14.33 0.23 6.01
N ALA A 84 14.63 0.60 4.76
CA ALA A 84 13.72 1.38 3.93
C ALA A 84 13.92 1.09 2.44
N PRO A 85 12.87 1.20 1.60
CA PRO A 85 12.96 0.98 0.17
C PRO A 85 13.92 1.96 -0.51
N TRP A 86 14.74 1.47 -1.44
CA TRP A 86 15.78 2.30 -2.05
C TRP A 86 15.23 3.54 -2.77
N LEU A 87 14.11 3.44 -3.48
CA LEU A 87 13.56 4.61 -4.19
C LEU A 87 13.04 5.67 -3.21
N PHE A 88 12.48 5.26 -2.06
CA PHE A 88 12.14 6.19 -0.97
C PHE A 88 13.40 6.92 -0.50
N LEU A 89 14.48 6.19 -0.20
CA LEU A 89 15.75 6.76 0.23
C LEU A 89 16.34 7.71 -0.82
N ALA A 90 16.27 7.34 -2.11
CA ALA A 90 16.77 8.16 -3.21
C ALA A 90 15.97 9.46 -3.37
N ILE A 91 14.65 9.43 -3.17
CA ILE A 91 13.80 10.62 -3.22
C ILE A 91 14.14 11.56 -2.05
N GLU A 92 14.27 11.02 -0.83
CA GLU A 92 14.68 11.80 0.35
C GLU A 92 16.05 12.41 0.16
N ARG A 93 17.02 11.65 -0.32
CA ARG A 93 18.36 12.16 -0.65
C ARG A 93 18.31 13.28 -1.70
N THR A 94 17.45 13.14 -2.70
CA THR A 94 17.25 14.19 -3.73
C THR A 94 16.69 15.47 -3.11
N ALA A 95 15.67 15.34 -2.25
CA ALA A 95 15.08 16.47 -1.54
C ALA A 95 16.13 17.19 -0.69
N VAL A 96 16.93 16.45 0.08
CA VAL A 96 18.04 17.01 0.88
C VAL A 96 19.08 17.69 -0.01
N THR A 97 19.44 17.11 -1.14
CA THR A 97 20.44 17.68 -2.05
C THR A 97 20.01 19.02 -2.65
N TRP A 98 18.72 19.15 -2.98
CA TRP A 98 18.22 20.35 -3.66
C TRP A 98 17.68 21.44 -2.71
N LEU A 99 17.11 21.03 -1.58
CA LEU A 99 16.43 21.93 -0.65
C LEU A 99 17.19 22.13 0.67
N GLY A 100 18.29 21.40 0.87
CA GLY A 100 19.07 21.41 2.10
C GLY A 100 18.58 20.39 3.13
N TYR A 101 19.47 20.05 4.09
CA TYR A 101 19.16 19.12 5.16
C TYR A 101 18.38 19.83 6.28
N SER A 102 17.10 19.53 6.41
CA SER A 102 16.25 20.03 7.49
C SER A 102 15.06 19.11 7.71
N GLU A 103 14.49 19.12 8.92
CA GLU A 103 13.32 18.30 9.27
C GLU A 103 12.13 18.50 8.31
N PRO A 104 11.74 19.75 7.95
CA PRO A 104 10.65 19.93 7.00
C PRO A 104 10.93 19.33 5.63
N VAL A 105 12.18 19.39 5.14
CA VAL A 105 12.56 18.81 3.85
C VAL A 105 12.44 17.30 3.87
N LEU A 106 12.92 16.65 4.94
CA LEU A 106 12.84 15.20 5.11
C LEU A 106 11.40 14.69 5.30
N ARG A 107 10.46 15.52 5.75
CA ARG A 107 9.04 15.20 5.90
C ARG A 107 8.20 15.55 4.70
N LEU A 108 8.78 16.23 3.70
CA LEU A 108 8.05 16.75 2.55
C LEU A 108 7.44 15.63 1.70
N PHE A 109 8.25 14.65 1.32
CA PHE A 109 7.80 13.55 0.46
C PHE A 109 6.75 12.66 1.13
N PRO A 110 6.92 12.18 2.38
CA PRO A 110 5.85 11.48 3.11
C PRO A 110 4.55 12.29 3.18
N THR A 111 4.64 13.59 3.45
CA THR A 111 3.45 14.46 3.52
C THR A 111 2.73 14.55 2.18
N ILE A 112 3.46 14.69 1.07
CA ILE A 112 2.87 14.66 -0.28
C ILE A 112 2.16 13.34 -0.53
N CYS A 113 2.79 12.22 -0.22
CA CYS A 113 2.19 10.88 -0.36
C CYS A 113 0.90 10.74 0.47
N SER A 114 0.92 11.21 1.73
CA SER A 114 -0.22 11.15 2.64
C SER A 114 -1.40 12.01 2.16
N VAL A 115 -1.12 13.21 1.64
CA VAL A 115 -2.13 14.11 1.07
C VAL A 115 -2.75 13.50 -0.18
N LEU A 116 -1.94 12.98 -1.11
CA LEU A 116 -2.41 12.37 -2.35
C LEU A 116 -3.21 11.07 -2.13
N SER A 117 -2.96 10.38 -1.03
CA SER A 117 -3.69 9.15 -0.67
C SER A 117 -5.18 9.39 -0.41
N LEU A 118 -5.58 10.58 0.06
CA LEU A 118 -6.98 10.90 0.36
C LEU A 118 -7.88 10.95 -0.89
N PRO A 119 -7.59 11.78 -1.91
CA PRO A 119 -8.39 11.80 -3.13
C PRO A 119 -8.30 10.46 -3.89
N LEU A 120 -7.15 9.78 -3.81
CA LEU A 120 -6.98 8.48 -4.46
C LEU A 120 -7.81 7.39 -3.77
N LEU A 121 -7.86 7.35 -2.41
CA LEU A 121 -8.76 6.46 -1.69
C LEU A 121 -10.22 6.76 -2.04
N ARG A 122 -10.62 8.04 -2.08
CA ARG A 122 -11.97 8.41 -2.52
C ARG A 122 -12.29 7.86 -3.91
N HIS A 123 -11.34 7.95 -4.85
CA HIS A 123 -11.49 7.40 -6.19
C HIS A 123 -11.68 5.88 -6.15
N VAL A 124 -10.76 5.15 -5.50
CA VAL A 124 -10.80 3.68 -5.38
C VAL A 124 -12.09 3.22 -4.69
N ALA A 125 -12.40 3.80 -3.52
CA ALA A 125 -13.60 3.46 -2.76
C ALA A 125 -14.87 3.72 -3.56
N GLY A 126 -14.94 4.82 -4.31
CA GLY A 126 -16.10 5.13 -5.15
C GLY A 126 -16.33 4.17 -6.32
N ARG A 127 -15.37 3.29 -6.63
CA ARG A 127 -15.53 2.24 -7.65
C ARG A 127 -16.20 0.97 -7.12
N PHE A 128 -16.09 0.72 -5.82
CA PHE A 128 -16.66 -0.47 -5.16
C PHE A 128 -17.82 -0.13 -4.23
N LEU A 129 -17.73 1.05 -3.61
CA LEU A 129 -18.66 1.49 -2.58
C LEU A 129 -19.42 2.72 -3.09
N GLY A 130 -20.70 2.76 -2.83
CA GLY A 130 -21.53 3.93 -3.11
C GLY A 130 -22.01 4.57 -1.80
N GLY A 131 -22.37 5.85 -1.84
CA GLY A 131 -23.04 6.53 -0.73
C GLY A 131 -22.27 6.52 0.60
N THR A 132 -22.95 6.14 1.67
CA THR A 132 -22.44 6.16 3.05
C THR A 132 -21.19 5.29 3.27
N PRO A 133 -21.05 4.06 2.73
CA PRO A 133 -19.82 3.27 2.87
C PRO A 133 -18.58 3.96 2.31
N GLN A 134 -18.68 4.64 1.16
CA GLN A 134 -17.57 5.43 0.60
C GLN A 134 -17.21 6.59 1.53
N LEU A 135 -18.22 7.32 2.04
CA LEU A 135 -18.02 8.41 2.99
C LEU A 135 -17.27 7.92 4.24
N LEU A 136 -17.71 6.79 4.82
CA LEU A 136 -17.07 6.22 6.01
C LEU A 136 -15.62 5.83 5.75
N ALA A 137 -15.33 5.15 4.63
CA ALA A 137 -13.97 4.77 4.27
C ALA A 137 -13.04 5.99 4.18
N VAL A 138 -13.49 7.07 3.53
CA VAL A 138 -12.72 8.31 3.39
C VAL A 138 -12.60 9.03 4.74
N ALA A 139 -13.69 9.14 5.51
CA ALA A 139 -13.70 9.80 6.81
C ALA A 139 -12.74 9.11 7.79
N VAL A 140 -12.75 7.77 7.85
CA VAL A 140 -11.82 7.01 8.71
C VAL A 140 -10.37 7.34 8.37
N LEU A 141 -9.96 7.28 7.10
CA LEU A 141 -8.58 7.62 6.71
C LEU A 141 -8.25 9.10 7.00
N ALA A 142 -9.23 10.00 6.80
CA ALA A 142 -9.03 11.43 6.98
C ALA A 142 -8.68 11.81 8.42
N VAL A 143 -9.35 11.18 9.42
CA VAL A 143 -9.24 11.55 10.83
C VAL A 143 -8.49 10.54 11.70
N SER A 144 -8.05 9.41 11.13
CA SER A 144 -7.33 8.39 11.89
C SER A 144 -5.97 8.87 12.37
N PHE A 145 -5.65 8.57 13.62
CA PHE A 145 -4.41 8.99 14.27
C PHE A 145 -3.15 8.55 13.52
N TYR A 146 -2.99 7.25 13.26
CA TYR A 146 -1.78 6.74 12.62
C TYR A 146 -1.54 7.26 11.20
N PRO A 147 -2.51 7.29 10.28
CA PRO A 147 -2.32 7.91 8.98
C PRO A 147 -1.97 9.40 9.00
N ILE A 148 -2.44 10.14 10.00
CA ILE A 148 -2.09 11.54 10.20
C ILE A 148 -0.66 11.63 10.76
N ARG A 149 -0.34 10.85 11.78
CA ARG A 149 0.98 10.83 12.43
C ARG A 149 2.05 10.44 11.43
N HIS A 150 1.96 9.25 10.84
CA HIS A 150 2.93 8.71 9.90
C HIS A 150 2.93 9.43 8.54
N GLY A 151 1.93 10.26 8.27
CA GLY A 151 1.88 11.10 7.07
C GLY A 151 2.92 12.20 7.04
N ALA A 152 3.50 12.56 8.19
CA ALA A 152 4.54 13.59 8.31
C ALA A 152 5.75 13.06 9.11
N GLU A 153 6.05 11.79 9.02
CA GLU A 153 7.24 11.15 9.59
C GLU A 153 8.23 10.77 8.48
N ILE A 154 9.52 10.76 8.81
CA ILE A 154 10.62 10.38 7.89
C ILE A 154 10.65 8.86 7.79
N LYS A 155 9.56 8.27 7.29
CA LYS A 155 9.35 6.83 7.14
C LYS A 155 8.54 6.52 5.87
N PRO A 156 8.67 5.35 5.27
CA PRO A 156 7.99 5.01 4.01
C PRO A 156 6.47 4.73 4.16
N TYR A 157 5.89 4.81 5.35
CA TYR A 157 4.48 4.42 5.60
C TYR A 157 3.46 5.13 4.71
N ALA A 158 3.65 6.45 4.49
CA ALA A 158 2.76 7.21 3.62
C ALA A 158 2.93 6.86 2.14
N SER A 159 4.17 6.57 1.70
CA SER A 159 4.44 6.09 0.35
C SER A 159 3.95 4.66 0.13
N ASP A 160 3.96 3.82 1.17
CA ASP A 160 3.38 2.47 1.13
C ASP A 160 1.87 2.52 0.88
N LEU A 161 1.17 3.39 1.60
CA LEU A 161 -0.27 3.60 1.40
C LEU A 161 -0.56 4.13 -0.02
N LEU A 162 0.19 5.12 -0.47
CA LEU A 162 0.01 5.69 -1.81
C LEU A 162 0.26 4.64 -2.90
N ALA A 163 1.34 3.86 -2.78
CA ALA A 163 1.68 2.79 -3.71
C ALA A 163 0.56 1.73 -3.78
N ALA A 164 0.05 1.30 -2.63
CA ALA A 164 -1.07 0.36 -2.56
C ALA A 164 -2.32 0.92 -3.26
N LEU A 165 -2.67 2.18 -3.01
CA LEU A 165 -3.82 2.83 -3.62
C LEU A 165 -3.68 3.02 -5.13
N ILE A 166 -2.48 3.29 -5.65
CA ILE A 166 -2.21 3.36 -7.10
C ILE A 166 -2.45 2.00 -7.75
N LEU A 167 -1.92 0.92 -7.18
CA LEU A 167 -2.14 -0.44 -7.68
C LEU A 167 -3.63 -0.81 -7.67
N LEU A 168 -4.33 -0.51 -6.58
CA LEU A 168 -5.77 -0.74 -6.47
C LEU A 168 -6.56 0.12 -7.45
N ALA A 169 -6.17 1.36 -7.71
CA ALA A 169 -6.82 2.22 -8.70
C ALA A 169 -6.76 1.61 -10.10
N PHE A 170 -5.60 1.12 -10.54
CA PHE A 170 -5.48 0.45 -11.83
C PHE A 170 -6.26 -0.87 -11.88
N ALA A 171 -6.25 -1.64 -10.79
CA ALA A 171 -7.00 -2.88 -10.67
C ALA A 171 -8.51 -2.64 -10.83
N VAL A 172 -9.08 -1.68 -10.10
CA VAL A 172 -10.52 -1.39 -10.15
C VAL A 172 -10.95 -0.81 -11.49
N GLU A 173 -10.11 -0.01 -12.13
CA GLU A 173 -10.40 0.50 -13.46
C GLU A 173 -10.39 -0.64 -14.52
N TRP A 174 -9.49 -1.62 -14.37
CA TRP A 174 -9.52 -2.80 -15.22
C TRP A 174 -10.79 -3.63 -14.97
N MET A 175 -11.18 -3.86 -13.73
CA MET A 175 -12.41 -4.60 -13.40
C MET A 175 -13.67 -3.98 -14.02
N ARG A 176 -13.69 -2.67 -14.21
CA ARG A 176 -14.78 -1.95 -14.89
C ARG A 176 -14.72 -2.06 -16.42
N SER A 177 -13.56 -2.36 -16.97
CA SER A 177 -13.33 -2.48 -18.41
C SER A 177 -12.40 -3.67 -18.71
N PRO A 178 -12.86 -4.93 -18.47
CA PRO A 178 -11.98 -6.11 -18.48
C PRO A 178 -11.33 -6.39 -19.84
N GLU A 179 -11.96 -5.90 -20.92
CA GLU A 179 -11.41 -6.04 -22.28
C GLU A 179 -10.36 -4.95 -22.62
N SER A 180 -10.12 -4.01 -21.73
CA SER A 180 -9.11 -2.96 -21.94
C SER A 180 -7.75 -3.41 -21.45
N SER A 181 -6.77 -3.51 -22.35
CA SER A 181 -5.38 -3.83 -21.98
C SER A 181 -4.61 -2.66 -21.36
N ARG A 182 -5.13 -1.42 -21.43
CA ARG A 182 -4.40 -0.22 -20.98
C ARG A 182 -4.03 -0.28 -19.49
N TRP A 183 -4.88 -0.86 -18.66
CA TRP A 183 -4.66 -0.94 -17.23
C TRP A 183 -3.62 -2.00 -16.86
N TRP A 184 -3.51 -3.08 -17.64
CA TRP A 184 -2.41 -4.03 -17.49
C TRP A 184 -1.07 -3.38 -17.84
N TRP A 185 -1.03 -2.53 -18.87
CA TRP A 185 0.18 -1.78 -19.20
C TRP A 185 0.51 -0.71 -18.15
N ALA A 186 -0.51 -0.07 -17.56
CA ALA A 186 -0.31 0.84 -16.43
C ALA A 186 0.26 0.13 -15.20
N LEU A 187 -0.29 -1.04 -14.85
CA LEU A 187 0.25 -1.91 -13.79
C LEU A 187 1.70 -2.33 -14.10
N THR A 188 1.97 -2.74 -15.33
CA THR A 188 3.31 -3.15 -15.77
C THR A 188 4.32 -2.01 -15.64
N ALA A 189 3.98 -0.82 -16.12
CA ALA A 189 4.87 0.34 -16.06
C ALA A 189 5.09 0.84 -14.63
N SER A 190 4.09 0.73 -13.76
CA SER A 190 4.18 1.17 -12.37
C SER A 190 4.87 0.17 -11.45
N ALA A 191 4.83 -1.13 -11.74
CA ALA A 191 5.35 -2.18 -10.87
C ALA A 191 6.81 -1.96 -10.43
N PRO A 192 7.79 -1.68 -11.33
CA PRO A 192 9.18 -1.46 -10.91
C PRO A 192 9.33 -0.27 -9.97
N ILE A 193 8.59 0.81 -10.23
CA ILE A 193 8.63 2.04 -9.45
C ILE A 193 8.02 1.80 -8.06
N LEU A 194 6.82 1.19 -8.01
CA LEU A 194 6.11 1.00 -6.75
C LEU A 194 6.76 -0.06 -5.87
N VAL A 195 7.33 -1.13 -6.44
CA VAL A 195 8.10 -2.13 -5.69
C VAL A 195 9.41 -1.55 -5.15
N ALA A 196 10.08 -0.67 -5.91
CA ALA A 196 11.28 0.01 -5.43
C ALA A 196 10.97 1.11 -4.38
N LEU A 197 9.74 1.66 -4.37
CA LEU A 197 9.28 2.69 -3.46
C LEU A 197 8.73 2.14 -2.15
N SER A 198 8.21 0.89 -2.16
CA SER A 198 7.41 0.33 -1.07
C SER A 198 7.60 -1.18 -0.99
N TYR A 199 8.13 -1.67 0.11
CA TYR A 199 8.25 -3.12 0.34
C TYR A 199 6.89 -3.84 0.39
N PRO A 200 5.84 -3.30 1.07
CA PRO A 200 4.51 -3.89 1.04
C PRO A 200 3.84 -3.90 -0.34
N ALA A 201 4.27 -3.04 -1.28
CA ALA A 201 3.65 -2.96 -2.60
C ALA A 201 3.71 -4.28 -3.38
N VAL A 202 4.75 -5.11 -3.15
CA VAL A 202 4.85 -6.43 -3.81
C VAL A 202 3.69 -7.35 -3.42
N PHE A 203 3.25 -7.31 -2.17
CA PHE A 203 2.12 -8.13 -1.69
C PHE A 203 0.80 -7.64 -2.28
N VAL A 204 0.61 -6.31 -2.36
CA VAL A 204 -0.58 -5.72 -2.99
C VAL A 204 -0.60 -6.03 -4.48
N ALA A 205 0.53 -5.87 -5.18
CA ALA A 205 0.68 -6.18 -6.60
C ALA A 205 0.44 -7.66 -6.91
N GLY A 206 0.97 -8.56 -6.07
CA GLY A 206 0.73 -10.00 -6.14
C GLY A 206 -0.74 -10.35 -5.89
N GLY A 207 -1.37 -9.73 -4.87
CA GLY A 207 -2.81 -9.88 -4.60
C GLY A 207 -3.69 -9.42 -5.76
N VAL A 208 -3.37 -8.27 -6.36
CA VAL A 208 -4.03 -7.76 -7.58
C VAL A 208 -3.87 -8.77 -8.72
N SER A 209 -2.66 -9.31 -8.93
CA SER A 209 -2.43 -10.33 -9.93
C SER A 209 -3.30 -11.57 -9.70
N LEU A 210 -3.26 -12.15 -8.50
CA LEU A 210 -4.03 -13.35 -8.15
C LEU A 210 -5.52 -13.13 -8.35
N ALA A 211 -6.04 -11.97 -8.01
CA ALA A 211 -7.45 -11.64 -8.15
C ALA A 211 -7.88 -11.47 -9.63
N LEU A 212 -7.04 -10.85 -10.45
CA LEU A 212 -7.41 -10.46 -11.81
C LEU A 212 -6.94 -11.43 -12.90
N ALA A 213 -5.84 -12.17 -12.69
CA ALA A 213 -5.27 -13.07 -13.70
C ALA A 213 -6.25 -14.15 -14.21
N PRO A 214 -7.09 -14.78 -13.38
CA PRO A 214 -8.02 -15.79 -13.88
C PRO A 214 -9.01 -15.23 -14.93
N ALA A 215 -9.48 -13.99 -14.74
CA ALA A 215 -10.35 -13.33 -15.68
C ALA A 215 -9.59 -12.84 -16.93
N ALA A 216 -8.41 -12.27 -16.74
CA ALA A 216 -7.57 -11.77 -17.83
C ALA A 216 -7.10 -12.89 -18.78
N LEU A 217 -6.70 -14.04 -18.24
CA LEU A 217 -6.23 -15.17 -19.03
C LEU A 217 -7.36 -15.88 -19.82
N ARG A 218 -8.62 -15.75 -19.35
CA ARG A 218 -9.82 -16.21 -20.07
C ARG A 218 -10.32 -15.22 -21.12
N SER A 219 -9.79 -14.00 -21.17
CA SER A 219 -10.20 -12.99 -22.15
C SER A 219 -9.94 -13.50 -23.58
N THR A 220 -10.85 -13.18 -24.50
CA THR A 220 -10.68 -13.45 -25.93
C THR A 220 -9.64 -12.54 -26.57
N ARG A 221 -9.31 -11.42 -25.94
CA ARG A 221 -8.35 -10.44 -26.47
C ARG A 221 -6.93 -10.81 -26.10
N LEU A 222 -6.13 -11.15 -27.10
CA LEU A 222 -4.70 -11.48 -26.91
C LEU A 222 -3.93 -10.38 -26.15
N ARG A 223 -4.21 -9.11 -26.42
CA ARG A 223 -3.54 -7.96 -25.73
C ARG A 223 -3.78 -7.95 -24.24
N VAL A 224 -4.95 -8.38 -23.76
CA VAL A 224 -5.26 -8.48 -22.33
C VAL A 224 -4.45 -9.61 -21.69
N ARG A 225 -4.43 -10.79 -22.34
CA ARG A 225 -3.63 -11.93 -21.86
C ARG A 225 -2.14 -11.62 -21.82
N LEU A 226 -1.61 -11.02 -22.88
CA LEU A 226 -0.21 -10.60 -22.94
C LEU A 226 0.11 -9.56 -21.88
N GLY A 227 -0.76 -8.55 -21.68
CA GLY A 227 -0.59 -7.56 -20.63
C GLY A 227 -0.51 -8.18 -19.23
N CYS A 228 -1.38 -9.15 -18.94
CA CYS A 228 -1.35 -9.89 -17.67
C CYS A 228 -0.03 -10.69 -17.51
N ILE A 229 0.41 -11.42 -18.55
CA ILE A 229 1.66 -12.20 -18.51
C ILE A 229 2.86 -11.27 -18.31
N VAL A 230 2.96 -10.21 -19.10
CA VAL A 230 4.08 -9.25 -19.05
C VAL A 230 4.10 -8.56 -17.68
N TYR A 231 2.94 -8.16 -17.14
CA TYR A 231 2.86 -7.61 -15.78
C TYR A 231 3.47 -8.55 -14.74
N ASN A 232 3.12 -9.82 -14.76
CA ASN A 232 3.64 -10.78 -13.80
C ASN A 232 5.15 -11.00 -13.95
N LEU A 233 5.65 -11.08 -15.18
CA LEU A 233 7.09 -11.21 -15.43
C LEU A 233 7.85 -9.98 -14.92
N VAL A 234 7.34 -8.78 -15.21
CA VAL A 234 7.94 -7.51 -14.74
C VAL A 234 7.86 -7.41 -13.22
N LEU A 235 6.73 -7.79 -12.61
CA LEU A 235 6.57 -7.79 -11.15
C LEU A 235 7.60 -8.70 -10.47
N VAL A 236 7.75 -9.94 -10.94
CA VAL A 236 8.75 -10.89 -10.42
C VAL A 236 10.17 -10.35 -10.63
N ALA A 237 10.49 -9.85 -11.82
CA ALA A 237 11.80 -9.28 -12.10
C ALA A 237 12.10 -8.06 -11.19
N SER A 238 11.12 -7.16 -10.99
CA SER A 238 11.24 -6.00 -10.10
C SER A 238 11.45 -6.42 -8.65
N PHE A 239 10.68 -7.40 -8.18
CA PHE A 239 10.84 -7.94 -6.84
C PHE A 239 12.23 -8.54 -6.63
N LEU A 240 12.68 -9.43 -7.53
CA LEU A 240 14.00 -10.05 -7.43
C LEU A 240 15.12 -9.02 -7.46
N THR A 241 15.00 -8.01 -8.32
CA THR A 241 15.98 -6.91 -8.38
C THR A 241 16.06 -6.16 -7.05
N VAL A 242 14.95 -5.70 -6.50
CA VAL A 242 14.91 -4.98 -5.21
C VAL A 242 15.35 -5.88 -4.06
N TYR A 243 14.92 -7.15 -4.07
CA TYR A 243 15.26 -8.13 -3.05
C TYR A 243 16.79 -8.32 -2.95
N PHE A 244 17.45 -8.63 -4.06
CA PHE A 244 18.89 -8.88 -4.06
C PHE A 244 19.74 -7.62 -3.97
N ALA A 245 19.28 -6.49 -4.54
CA ALA A 245 20.05 -5.25 -4.51
C ALA A 245 19.98 -4.50 -3.17
N CYS A 246 18.90 -4.66 -2.41
CA CYS A 246 18.64 -3.85 -1.23
C CYS A 246 18.13 -4.68 -0.04
N THR A 247 17.03 -5.44 -0.20
CA THR A 247 16.32 -6.04 0.93
C THR A 247 17.18 -7.06 1.69
N VAL A 248 17.89 -7.96 0.97
CA VAL A 248 18.75 -8.97 1.60
C VAL A 248 19.85 -8.31 2.42
N VAL A 249 20.49 -7.28 1.85
CA VAL A 249 21.63 -6.58 2.50
C VAL A 249 21.18 -5.90 3.78
N GLN A 250 20.03 -5.21 3.76
CA GLN A 250 19.46 -4.56 4.94
C GLN A 250 18.96 -5.60 5.96
N ALA A 251 18.29 -6.66 5.51
CA ALA A 251 17.75 -7.71 6.39
C ALA A 251 18.85 -8.49 7.12
N GLU A 252 20.00 -8.72 6.49
CA GLU A 252 21.13 -9.37 7.14
C GLU A 252 21.69 -8.52 8.27
N ALA A 253 21.80 -7.20 8.08
CA ALA A 253 22.23 -6.28 9.12
C ALA A 253 21.27 -6.23 10.34
N MET A 254 19.97 -6.53 10.10
CA MET A 254 18.93 -6.54 11.13
C MET A 254 18.65 -7.92 11.74
N ARG A 255 19.39 -8.96 11.32
CA ARG A 255 19.09 -10.35 11.69
C ARG A 255 19.00 -10.57 13.21
N ASP A 256 19.90 -9.99 13.96
CA ASP A 256 19.92 -10.16 15.43
C ASP A 256 18.75 -9.41 16.09
N CYS A 257 18.41 -8.23 15.60
CA CYS A 257 17.26 -7.46 16.07
C CYS A 257 15.95 -8.20 15.80
N TYR A 258 15.81 -8.83 14.64
CA TYR A 258 14.62 -9.62 14.29
C TYR A 258 14.51 -10.92 15.10
N ARG A 259 15.64 -11.58 15.45
CA ARG A 259 15.63 -12.87 16.15
C ARG A 259 15.59 -12.73 17.66
N ASN A 260 16.34 -11.79 18.21
CA ASN A 260 16.62 -11.70 19.63
C ASN A 260 16.26 -10.33 20.23
N GLY A 261 15.86 -9.36 19.40
CA GLY A 261 15.55 -8.00 19.81
C GLY A 261 14.06 -7.71 19.90
N CYS A 262 13.72 -6.43 19.84
CA CYS A 262 12.35 -5.91 20.00
C CYS A 262 11.34 -6.41 18.95
N TRP A 263 11.80 -7.00 17.84
CA TRP A 263 10.94 -7.54 16.79
C TRP A 263 10.74 -9.05 16.84
N ALA A 264 11.35 -9.76 17.81
CA ALA A 264 11.29 -11.22 17.87
C ALA A 264 9.86 -11.76 17.95
N GLU A 265 8.96 -11.07 18.68
CA GLU A 265 7.57 -11.48 18.85
C GLU A 265 6.65 -11.02 17.69
N ALA A 266 7.15 -10.14 16.82
CA ALA A 266 6.38 -9.64 15.69
C ALA A 266 6.24 -10.66 14.54
N PHE A 267 7.01 -11.75 14.57
CA PHE A 267 6.97 -12.80 13.55
C PHE A 267 6.18 -14.03 14.02
N PRO A 268 5.47 -14.71 13.09
CA PRO A 268 4.75 -15.92 13.45
C PRO A 268 5.73 -17.01 13.95
N PRO A 269 5.39 -17.74 15.03
CA PRO A 269 6.22 -18.80 15.59
C PRO A 269 6.19 -20.05 14.69
N LEU A 270 6.94 -20.02 13.58
CA LEU A 270 6.96 -21.10 12.59
C LEU A 270 7.63 -22.39 13.11
N ASP A 271 8.43 -22.30 14.18
CA ASP A 271 8.97 -23.42 14.95
C ASP A 271 7.87 -24.18 15.72
N ARG A 272 6.73 -23.53 15.98
CA ARG A 272 5.54 -24.08 16.64
C ARG A 272 4.28 -23.79 15.82
N PRO A 273 4.05 -24.48 14.69
CA PRO A 273 2.97 -24.14 13.75
C PRO A 273 1.57 -24.08 14.39
N TRP A 274 1.34 -24.88 15.44
CA TRP A 274 0.09 -24.86 16.20
C TRP A 274 -0.16 -23.56 16.98
N ALA A 275 0.88 -22.77 17.28
CA ALA A 275 0.75 -21.50 17.97
C ALA A 275 0.42 -20.33 17.00
N VAL A 276 0.58 -20.51 15.69
CA VAL A 276 0.31 -19.48 14.67
C VAL A 276 -1.13 -18.95 14.73
N PRO A 277 -2.19 -19.78 14.88
CA PRO A 277 -3.55 -19.24 15.01
C PRO A 277 -3.74 -18.35 16.25
N LEU A 278 -3.12 -18.72 17.37
CA LEU A 278 -3.19 -17.92 18.59
C LEU A 278 -2.42 -16.61 18.44
N TRP A 279 -1.22 -16.67 17.85
CA TRP A 279 -0.42 -15.50 17.53
C TRP A 279 -1.19 -14.52 16.59
N LEU A 280 -1.89 -15.05 15.56
CA LEU A 280 -2.72 -14.24 14.68
C LEU A 280 -3.83 -13.51 15.45
N VAL A 281 -4.49 -14.19 16.39
CA VAL A 281 -5.52 -13.57 17.23
C VAL A 281 -4.91 -12.49 18.11
N ASP A 282 -3.78 -12.77 18.75
CA ASP A 282 -3.12 -11.85 19.67
C ASP A 282 -2.63 -10.57 18.96
N VAL A 283 -1.92 -10.73 17.85
CA VAL A 283 -1.45 -9.59 17.03
C VAL A 283 -2.61 -8.73 16.54
N HIS A 284 -3.71 -9.34 16.09
CA HIS A 284 -4.84 -8.59 15.55
C HIS A 284 -5.72 -7.97 16.65
N SER A 285 -5.91 -8.64 17.79
CA SER A 285 -6.73 -8.11 18.89
C SER A 285 -5.97 -7.11 19.75
N GLY A 286 -4.67 -7.32 19.97
CA GLY A 286 -3.85 -6.45 20.81
C GLY A 286 -3.43 -5.15 20.13
N THR A 287 -2.84 -5.25 18.96
CA THR A 287 -2.19 -4.10 18.30
C THR A 287 -3.09 -3.44 17.25
N MET A 288 -3.77 -4.22 16.42
CA MET A 288 -4.54 -3.66 15.30
C MET A 288 -5.91 -3.11 15.73
N MET A 289 -6.49 -3.58 16.81
CA MET A 289 -7.79 -3.07 17.31
C MET A 289 -7.69 -1.70 17.98
N SER A 290 -6.50 -1.19 18.25
CA SER A 290 -6.30 0.20 18.68
C SER A 290 -6.48 1.23 17.57
N TYR A 291 -6.45 0.81 16.31
CA TYR A 291 -6.80 1.64 15.16
C TYR A 291 -8.32 1.92 15.13
N PRO A 292 -8.79 3.13 14.83
CA PRO A 292 -8.05 4.30 14.33
C PRO A 292 -7.63 5.30 15.43
N VAL A 293 -7.87 5.02 16.69
CA VAL A 293 -7.72 5.98 17.80
C VAL A 293 -6.27 6.10 18.30
N GLY A 294 -5.47 5.07 18.07
CA GLY A 294 -4.10 4.99 18.60
C GLY A 294 -4.02 4.25 19.94
N ASP A 295 -2.85 3.78 20.31
CA ASP A 295 -2.61 3.09 21.55
C ASP A 295 -2.45 4.07 22.71
N ARG A 296 -2.98 3.70 23.89
CA ARG A 296 -2.87 4.50 25.13
C ARG A 296 -1.43 4.61 25.65
N HIS A 297 -0.56 3.70 25.26
CA HIS A 297 0.81 3.62 25.77
C HIS A 297 1.83 4.34 24.89
N GLY A 298 1.40 5.05 23.84
CA GLY A 298 2.31 5.77 22.95
C GLY A 298 3.36 4.84 22.31
N GLY A 299 3.09 3.57 22.33
CA GLY A 299 3.94 2.54 21.77
C GLY A 299 4.06 2.76 20.27
N SER A 300 5.11 3.40 19.92
CA SER A 300 5.69 3.35 18.63
C SER A 300 6.59 2.15 18.63
N SER A 301 6.05 1.05 18.39
CA SER A 301 6.79 -0.06 17.85
C SER A 301 6.75 0.06 16.37
#